data_85935ea61ef13254fece72181bea3ac2
#
_entry.id   85935ea61ef13254fece72181bea3ac2
#
_cell.length_a   1.000
_cell.length_b   1.000
_cell.length_c   1.000
_cell.angle_alpha   90.00
_cell.angle_beta   90.00
_cell.angle_gamma   90.00
#
_symmetry.space_group_name_H-M   'P 1'
#
loop_
_entity.id
_entity.type
_entity.pdbx_description
1 polymer ?
#
loop_
_entity_poly.entity_id
_entity_poly.type
_entity_poly.pdbx_seq_one_letter_code
_entity_poly.pdbx_strand_id
1 'polypeptide(L)'
;MKRENVIGRANVEDTPELEAYYRELEGEALGALWNVANEIEPWHPQPRSVPTLWKWKKTEPFVRRAAELVSAEKAARRVVMLVNPGRKEWSAACGLLYTGVQVMNPGEFTSAHRHQASALRFVMDGRGAYTVVDGERMTLGARDLVLTPNGTWHDHGVEDGGTQCTWQDGLDIPLMNALDANFYEVHPDIVQKPAPLSRDNWRKPYSPVFQYRWYDAYRSVKRNGFHEYTNPLTGGPIMPTMGAHLELIQKANDPKRHTGNLIYQVASGHGWSEIGDMRGGQRFEWEEKDIFCVPSWVPYRHGSGSEAVLFCFNDLPAMRALSLYREQTA
;
A
#
# COMPACT_ATOMS: atom_id res chain seq x y z
N MET A 1 -32.92 -12.99 -16.95
CA MET A 1 -33.75 -12.10 -16.12
C MET A 1 -33.07 -10.74 -16.07
N LYS A 2 -33.67 -9.69 -16.60
CA LYS A 2 -33.08 -8.33 -16.46
C LYS A 2 -33.12 -7.96 -14.99
N ARG A 3 -32.01 -7.49 -14.45
CA ARG A 3 -31.85 -7.12 -13.03
C ARG A 3 -32.80 -6.01 -12.58
N GLU A 4 -33.33 -5.26 -13.53
CA GLU A 4 -34.33 -4.19 -13.36
C GLU A 4 -35.67 -4.65 -12.78
N ASN A 5 -35.97 -5.95 -12.79
CA ASN A 5 -37.25 -6.53 -12.35
C ASN A 5 -37.14 -7.32 -11.03
N VAL A 6 -36.12 -7.12 -10.25
CA VAL A 6 -35.99 -7.77 -8.92
C VAL A 6 -36.84 -7.00 -7.93
N ILE A 7 -37.88 -7.65 -7.38
CA ILE A 7 -38.74 -7.08 -6.34
C ILE A 7 -37.89 -6.49 -5.20
N GLY A 8 -38.20 -5.26 -4.78
CA GLY A 8 -37.51 -4.57 -3.70
C GLY A 8 -36.26 -3.79 -4.12
N ARG A 9 -35.93 -3.73 -5.43
CA ARG A 9 -34.82 -2.92 -5.96
C ARG A 9 -35.20 -2.10 -7.20
N ALA A 10 -36.49 -1.91 -7.43
CA ALA A 10 -36.98 -0.95 -8.41
C ALA A 10 -36.89 0.47 -7.81
N ASN A 11 -36.51 1.43 -8.63
CA ASN A 11 -36.62 2.84 -8.21
C ASN A 11 -38.08 3.16 -7.90
N VAL A 12 -38.33 3.78 -6.75
CA VAL A 12 -39.62 4.36 -6.42
C VAL A 12 -39.71 5.67 -7.19
N GLU A 13 -40.81 5.89 -7.91
CA GLU A 13 -41.04 7.20 -8.56
C GLU A 13 -41.23 8.27 -7.49
N ASP A 14 -40.48 9.35 -7.58
CA ASP A 14 -40.60 10.50 -6.68
C ASP A 14 -41.90 11.21 -6.93
N THR A 15 -42.70 11.36 -5.89
CA THR A 15 -43.90 12.23 -5.87
C THR A 15 -43.66 13.43 -4.95
N PRO A 16 -44.39 14.54 -5.09
CA PRO A 16 -44.28 15.68 -4.18
C PRO A 16 -44.43 15.29 -2.70
N GLU A 17 -45.29 14.31 -2.40
CA GLU A 17 -45.51 13.80 -1.06
C GLU A 17 -44.27 13.01 -0.54
N LEU A 18 -43.65 12.20 -1.40
CA LEU A 18 -42.42 11.47 -1.05
C LEU A 18 -41.25 12.42 -0.87
N GLU A 19 -41.11 13.42 -1.71
CA GLU A 19 -40.07 14.44 -1.52
C GLU A 19 -40.26 15.23 -0.18
N ALA A 20 -41.49 15.53 0.20
CA ALA A 20 -41.77 16.15 1.49
C ALA A 20 -41.38 15.21 2.64
N TYR A 21 -41.78 13.95 2.54
CA TYR A 21 -41.42 12.90 3.51
C TYR A 21 -39.90 12.71 3.66
N TYR A 22 -39.16 12.75 2.57
CA TYR A 22 -37.71 12.63 2.64
C TYR A 22 -37.05 13.81 3.36
N ARG A 23 -37.58 15.04 3.19
CA ARG A 23 -37.12 16.21 3.95
C ARG A 23 -37.45 16.10 5.44
N GLU A 24 -38.61 15.53 5.80
CA GLU A 24 -38.94 15.24 7.20
C GLU A 24 -38.00 14.23 7.81
N LEU A 25 -37.69 13.11 7.09
CA LEU A 25 -36.72 12.12 7.54
C LEU A 25 -35.32 12.72 7.77
N GLU A 26 -34.85 13.56 6.82
CA GLU A 26 -33.55 14.22 6.93
C GLU A 26 -33.49 15.14 8.15
N GLY A 27 -34.58 15.86 8.47
CA GLY A 27 -34.67 16.70 9.66
C GLY A 27 -34.54 15.95 10.97
N GLU A 28 -34.89 14.68 11.01
CA GLU A 28 -34.78 13.77 12.16
C GLU A 28 -33.57 12.84 12.09
N ALA A 29 -32.59 13.10 11.18
CA ALA A 29 -31.44 12.25 10.90
C ALA A 29 -31.83 10.81 10.50
N LEU A 30 -32.94 10.65 9.82
CA LEU A 30 -33.43 9.38 9.24
C LEU A 30 -33.21 9.37 7.72
N GLY A 31 -33.14 8.20 7.12
CA GLY A 31 -32.97 8.02 5.69
C GLY A 31 -33.84 6.91 5.12
N ALA A 32 -34.20 7.03 3.85
CA ALA A 32 -35.01 6.05 3.12
C ALA A 32 -34.06 5.07 2.38
N LEU A 33 -33.91 3.84 2.89
CA LEU A 33 -33.03 2.82 2.28
C LEU A 33 -33.35 2.57 0.80
N TRP A 34 -34.63 2.57 0.41
CA TRP A 34 -35.05 2.31 -0.97
C TRP A 34 -34.53 3.32 -1.99
N ASN A 35 -34.21 4.57 -1.55
CA ASN A 35 -33.63 5.59 -2.43
C ASN A 35 -32.15 5.33 -2.72
N VAL A 36 -31.43 4.71 -1.78
CA VAL A 36 -29.99 4.52 -1.81
C VAL A 36 -29.58 3.05 -1.85
N ALA A 37 -30.54 2.13 -1.94
CA ALA A 37 -30.28 0.68 -1.85
C ALA A 37 -29.25 0.18 -2.88
N ASN A 38 -29.28 0.67 -4.11
CA ASN A 38 -28.31 0.30 -5.15
C ASN A 38 -26.93 0.91 -4.96
N GLU A 39 -26.85 2.01 -4.22
CA GLU A 39 -25.59 2.67 -3.84
C GLU A 39 -24.93 1.97 -2.63
N ILE A 40 -25.74 1.70 -1.59
CA ILE A 40 -25.27 1.05 -0.36
C ILE A 40 -24.95 -0.43 -0.59
N GLU A 41 -25.78 -1.14 -1.36
CA GLU A 41 -25.64 -2.57 -1.68
C GLU A 41 -25.56 -2.78 -3.20
N PRO A 42 -24.47 -2.38 -3.85
CA PRO A 42 -24.36 -2.50 -5.32
C PRO A 42 -24.32 -3.97 -5.75
N TRP A 43 -24.76 -4.26 -6.98
CA TRP A 43 -24.74 -5.61 -7.57
C TRP A 43 -23.32 -6.17 -7.74
N HIS A 44 -22.33 -5.32 -7.82
CA HIS A 44 -20.90 -5.64 -7.93
C HIS A 44 -20.10 -4.66 -7.11
N PRO A 45 -18.91 -5.06 -6.62
CA PRO A 45 -18.00 -4.10 -6.02
C PRO A 45 -17.75 -2.90 -6.94
N GLN A 46 -17.92 -1.70 -6.41
CA GLN A 46 -17.73 -0.43 -7.13
C GLN A 46 -16.61 0.36 -6.45
N PRO A 47 -15.34 0.12 -6.80
CA PRO A 47 -14.22 0.82 -6.17
C PRO A 47 -14.27 2.32 -6.51
N ARG A 48 -14.08 3.17 -5.50
CA ARG A 48 -13.90 4.61 -5.71
C ARG A 48 -12.52 4.95 -6.25
N SER A 49 -11.54 4.10 -5.98
CA SER A 49 -10.20 4.25 -6.54
C SER A 49 -10.22 4.03 -8.04
N VAL A 50 -9.45 4.81 -8.76
CA VAL A 50 -9.24 4.65 -10.20
C VAL A 50 -7.83 4.11 -10.47
N PRO A 51 -7.62 3.28 -11.51
CA PRO A 51 -6.28 2.90 -11.93
C PRO A 51 -5.41 4.13 -12.10
N THR A 52 -4.24 4.14 -11.47
CA THR A 52 -3.36 5.31 -11.48
C THR A 52 -1.90 4.85 -11.58
N LEU A 53 -1.13 5.54 -12.44
CA LEU A 53 0.31 5.34 -12.59
C LEU A 53 1.04 6.62 -12.20
N TRP A 54 1.95 6.52 -11.24
CA TRP A 54 2.90 7.56 -10.83
C TRP A 54 4.26 7.23 -11.41
N LYS A 55 4.62 7.92 -12.49
CA LYS A 55 5.92 7.78 -13.15
C LYS A 55 7.03 8.32 -12.26
N TRP A 56 8.04 7.48 -11.93
CA TRP A 56 9.18 7.90 -11.11
C TRP A 56 9.86 9.13 -11.68
N LYS A 57 10.11 9.15 -12.95
CA LYS A 57 10.70 10.28 -13.67
C LYS A 57 9.97 11.62 -13.46
N LYS A 58 8.66 11.57 -13.18
CA LYS A 58 7.85 12.76 -12.84
C LYS A 58 7.82 13.04 -11.34
N THR A 59 7.88 12.00 -10.51
CA THR A 59 7.76 12.09 -9.05
C THR A 59 9.09 12.42 -8.39
N GLU A 60 10.19 11.88 -8.88
CA GLU A 60 11.53 12.06 -8.33
C GLU A 60 11.94 13.53 -8.10
N PRO A 61 11.73 14.47 -9.04
CA PRO A 61 12.09 15.87 -8.81
C PRO A 61 11.38 16.48 -7.60
N PHE A 62 10.12 16.12 -7.35
CA PHE A 62 9.39 16.59 -6.17
C PHE A 62 9.92 15.96 -4.88
N VAL A 63 10.24 14.66 -4.90
CA VAL A 63 10.82 13.95 -3.76
C VAL A 63 12.18 14.58 -3.36
N ARG A 64 13.06 14.79 -4.35
CA ARG A 64 14.39 15.40 -4.07
C ARG A 64 14.26 16.84 -3.60
N ARG A 65 13.38 17.62 -4.21
CA ARG A 65 13.14 19.00 -3.82
C ARG A 65 12.54 19.11 -2.39
N ALA A 66 11.73 18.15 -1.97
CA ALA A 66 11.25 18.09 -0.58
C ALA A 66 12.41 18.01 0.43
N ALA A 67 13.50 17.30 0.08
CA ALA A 67 14.69 17.21 0.92
C ALA A 67 15.45 18.52 1.06
N GLU A 68 15.31 19.43 0.10
CA GLU A 68 15.92 20.77 0.13
C GLU A 68 15.05 21.79 0.89
N LEU A 69 13.71 21.67 0.75
CA LEU A 69 12.76 22.66 1.25
C LEU A 69 12.33 22.44 2.71
N VAL A 70 12.32 21.18 3.16
CA VAL A 70 11.80 20.82 4.49
C VAL A 70 12.82 19.96 5.23
N SER A 71 13.26 20.39 6.41
CA SER A 71 14.14 19.56 7.25
C SER A 71 13.41 18.34 7.80
N ALA A 72 14.13 17.23 8.00
CA ALA A 72 13.57 16.00 8.58
C ALA A 72 12.95 16.25 9.96
N GLU A 73 13.57 17.10 10.77
CA GLU A 73 13.08 17.49 12.10
C GLU A 73 11.69 18.15 12.05
N LYS A 74 11.49 19.12 11.12
CA LYS A 74 10.21 19.83 10.98
C LYS A 74 9.11 18.99 10.35
N ALA A 75 9.49 18.11 9.43
CA ALA A 75 8.53 17.24 8.74
C ALA A 75 8.08 16.06 9.60
N ALA A 76 8.76 15.76 10.71
CA ALA A 76 8.67 14.47 11.40
C ALA A 76 8.95 13.28 10.46
N ARG A 77 8.31 13.26 9.31
CA ARG A 77 8.53 12.31 8.19
C ARG A 77 8.37 13.05 6.87
N ARG A 78 9.43 13.11 6.08
CA ARG A 78 9.44 13.82 4.79
C ARG A 78 9.03 12.87 3.68
N VAL A 79 7.71 12.72 3.49
CA VAL A 79 7.07 11.82 2.53
C VAL A 79 6.28 12.61 1.50
N VAL A 80 6.50 12.34 0.23
CA VAL A 80 5.64 12.78 -0.87
C VAL A 80 4.58 11.70 -1.09
N MET A 81 3.33 12.02 -0.73
CA MET A 81 2.20 11.10 -0.84
C MET A 81 1.77 10.89 -2.28
N LEU A 82 1.45 9.65 -2.65
CA LEU A 82 0.86 9.29 -3.93
C LEU A 82 -0.66 9.18 -3.74
N VAL A 83 -1.38 10.21 -4.13
CA VAL A 83 -2.83 10.33 -3.86
C VAL A 83 -3.63 9.92 -5.09
N ASN A 84 -4.55 8.97 -4.90
CA ASN A 84 -5.45 8.53 -5.96
C ASN A 84 -6.51 9.61 -6.26
N PRO A 85 -6.75 9.94 -7.53
CA PRO A 85 -7.76 10.95 -7.88
C PRO A 85 -9.16 10.67 -7.36
N GLY A 86 -9.53 9.39 -7.23
CA GLY A 86 -10.83 8.95 -6.69
C GLY A 86 -10.86 8.80 -5.16
N ARG A 87 -9.77 9.10 -4.44
CA ARG A 87 -9.64 8.91 -2.98
C ARG A 87 -8.95 10.08 -2.27
N LYS A 88 -9.10 11.28 -2.79
CA LYS A 88 -8.42 12.49 -2.27
C LYS A 88 -8.79 12.78 -0.82
N GLU A 89 -10.04 12.58 -0.45
CA GLU A 89 -10.58 12.83 0.89
C GLU A 89 -9.92 11.96 1.99
N TRP A 90 -9.37 10.82 1.59
CA TRP A 90 -8.71 9.87 2.49
C TRP A 90 -7.18 9.89 2.37
N SER A 91 -6.62 10.72 1.48
CA SER A 91 -5.19 10.67 1.11
C SER A 91 -4.71 9.26 0.76
N ALA A 92 -5.60 8.41 0.25
CA ALA A 92 -5.33 7.01 -0.06
C ALA A 92 -4.81 6.86 -1.49
N ALA A 93 -3.95 5.88 -1.70
CA ALA A 93 -3.41 5.53 -3.01
C ALA A 93 -4.25 4.47 -3.73
N CYS A 94 -4.84 3.53 -2.99
CA CYS A 94 -5.74 2.52 -3.54
C CYS A 94 -6.61 1.91 -2.43
N GLY A 95 -7.92 1.94 -2.58
CA GLY A 95 -8.84 1.44 -1.55
C GLY A 95 -8.61 2.15 -0.21
N LEU A 96 -8.21 1.38 0.79
CA LEU A 96 -7.83 1.84 2.12
C LEU A 96 -6.31 1.70 2.38
N LEU A 97 -5.52 1.67 1.32
CA LEU A 97 -4.05 1.66 1.39
C LEU A 97 -3.48 3.04 1.07
N TYR A 98 -2.53 3.45 1.89
CA TYR A 98 -1.68 4.62 1.70
C TYR A 98 -0.36 4.21 1.07
N THR A 99 0.21 5.06 0.20
CA THR A 99 1.61 4.97 -0.20
C THR A 99 2.20 6.36 -0.45
N GLY A 100 3.50 6.45 -0.30
CA GLY A 100 4.27 7.64 -0.60
C GLY A 100 5.75 7.29 -0.72
N VAL A 101 6.55 8.27 -1.14
CA VAL A 101 8.00 8.13 -1.19
C VAL A 101 8.63 9.02 -0.14
N GLN A 102 9.30 8.40 0.82
CA GLN A 102 10.10 9.10 1.83
C GLN A 102 11.51 9.35 1.31
N VAL A 103 12.07 10.50 1.66
CA VAL A 103 13.45 10.87 1.36
C VAL A 103 14.16 11.32 2.60
N MET A 104 15.41 10.85 2.80
CA MET A 104 16.27 11.22 3.90
C MET A 104 17.71 11.44 3.41
N ASN A 105 18.35 12.48 3.95
CA ASN A 105 19.76 12.80 3.70
C ASN A 105 20.68 12.09 4.70
N PRO A 106 21.98 11.95 4.41
CA PRO A 106 22.96 11.48 5.38
C PRO A 106 22.90 12.27 6.70
N GLY A 107 23.00 11.57 7.82
CA GLY A 107 22.93 12.14 9.17
C GLY A 107 21.52 12.48 9.68
N GLU A 108 20.50 12.41 8.84
CA GLU A 108 19.13 12.63 9.28
C GLU A 108 18.52 11.39 9.96
N PHE A 109 17.68 11.64 10.96
CA PHE A 109 16.85 10.62 11.60
C PHE A 109 15.46 11.16 11.92
N THR A 110 14.49 10.26 12.11
CA THR A 110 13.15 10.58 12.60
C THR A 110 13.06 10.30 14.10
N SER A 111 12.26 11.07 14.84
CA SER A 111 11.94 10.75 16.22
C SER A 111 11.25 9.40 16.31
N ALA A 112 11.63 8.61 17.32
CA ALA A 112 10.96 7.34 17.61
C ALA A 112 9.49 7.58 17.99
N HIS A 113 8.63 6.79 17.39
CA HIS A 113 7.18 6.92 17.56
C HIS A 113 6.52 5.56 17.33
N ARG A 114 5.24 5.45 17.68
CA ARG A 114 4.39 4.34 17.32
C ARG A 114 3.02 4.83 16.87
N HIS A 115 2.38 4.05 16.06
CA HIS A 115 1.01 4.30 15.58
C HIS A 115 0.27 2.99 15.38
N GLN A 116 -1.08 3.06 15.33
CA GLN A 116 -1.90 1.87 15.12
C GLN A 116 -1.75 1.29 13.72
N ALA A 117 -1.54 2.13 12.73
CA ALA A 117 -1.34 1.67 11.36
C ALA A 117 -0.09 0.79 11.26
N SER A 118 -0.21 -0.33 10.53
CA SER A 118 0.95 -1.10 10.09
C SER A 118 1.64 -0.40 8.93
N ALA A 119 2.96 -0.52 8.86
CA ALA A 119 3.74 0.06 7.77
C ALA A 119 4.77 -0.93 7.21
N LEU A 120 5.04 -0.78 5.93
CA LEU A 120 6.15 -1.44 5.25
C LEU A 120 6.96 -0.41 4.47
N ARG A 121 8.23 -0.73 4.20
CA ARG A 121 9.13 0.06 3.37
C ARG A 121 9.80 -0.83 2.36
N PHE A 122 9.74 -0.43 1.10
CA PHE A 122 10.49 -1.05 0.04
C PHE A 122 11.54 -0.05 -0.47
N VAL A 123 12.82 -0.38 -0.27
CA VAL A 123 13.94 0.54 -0.50
C VAL A 123 14.15 0.76 -1.99
N MET A 124 14.06 2.01 -2.44
CA MET A 124 14.21 2.38 -3.85
C MET A 124 15.65 2.71 -4.22
N ASP A 125 16.32 3.50 -3.35
CA ASP A 125 17.65 4.05 -3.68
C ASP A 125 18.41 4.47 -2.42
N GLY A 126 19.72 4.59 -2.57
CA GLY A 126 20.61 5.09 -1.52
C GLY A 126 21.33 3.99 -0.74
N ARG A 127 22.14 4.46 0.22
CA ARG A 127 23.02 3.63 1.03
C ARG A 127 23.13 4.20 2.43
N GLY A 128 23.18 3.33 3.44
CA GLY A 128 23.32 3.72 4.83
C GLY A 128 22.00 3.98 5.56
N ALA A 129 20.86 3.72 4.92
CA ALA A 129 19.57 3.77 5.61
C ALA A 129 19.46 2.68 6.67
N TYR A 130 18.78 2.99 7.76
CA TYR A 130 18.43 2.04 8.81
C TYR A 130 17.03 2.28 9.35
N THR A 131 16.46 1.24 9.95
CA THR A 131 15.24 1.29 10.75
C THR A 131 15.47 0.57 12.06
N VAL A 132 14.95 1.12 13.16
CA VAL A 132 14.88 0.46 14.46
C VAL A 132 13.43 0.14 14.75
N VAL A 133 13.11 -1.12 15.06
CA VAL A 133 11.76 -1.58 15.44
C VAL A 133 11.86 -2.31 16.76
N ASP A 134 11.17 -1.81 17.79
CA ASP A 134 11.22 -2.35 19.16
C ASP A 134 12.67 -2.64 19.66
N GLY A 135 13.59 -1.74 19.32
CA GLY A 135 15.01 -1.85 19.66
C GLY A 135 15.85 -2.68 18.68
N GLU A 136 15.26 -3.40 17.72
CA GLU A 136 16.00 -4.12 16.69
C GLU A 136 16.41 -3.16 15.56
N ARG A 137 17.72 -2.90 15.44
CA ARG A 137 18.26 -2.07 14.37
C ARG A 137 18.59 -2.90 13.12
N MET A 138 18.08 -2.48 11.99
CA MET A 138 18.27 -3.11 10.70
C MET A 138 18.89 -2.13 9.71
N THR A 139 19.97 -2.54 9.04
CA THR A 139 20.55 -1.77 7.92
C THR A 139 19.84 -2.19 6.64
N LEU A 140 19.41 -1.20 5.85
CA LEU A 140 18.59 -1.39 4.67
C LEU A 140 19.45 -1.41 3.41
N GLY A 141 19.30 -2.45 2.60
CA GLY A 141 19.82 -2.54 1.24
C GLY A 141 18.76 -2.14 0.19
N ALA A 142 19.21 -1.82 -1.01
CA ALA A 142 18.30 -1.54 -2.11
C ALA A 142 17.34 -2.73 -2.36
N ARG A 143 16.06 -2.44 -2.50
CA ARG A 143 14.96 -3.39 -2.69
C ARG A 143 14.69 -4.34 -1.52
N ASP A 144 15.33 -4.13 -0.35
CA ASP A 144 14.91 -4.81 0.88
C ASP A 144 13.48 -4.37 1.26
N LEU A 145 12.71 -5.30 1.79
CA LEU A 145 11.42 -5.02 2.41
C LEU A 145 11.58 -4.99 3.92
N VAL A 146 11.11 -3.92 4.55
CA VAL A 146 11.16 -3.74 6.01
C VAL A 146 9.77 -3.45 6.54
N LEU A 147 9.44 -4.04 7.68
CA LEU A 147 8.14 -3.92 8.33
C LEU A 147 8.26 -3.12 9.63
N THR A 148 7.23 -2.33 9.88
CA THR A 148 6.91 -1.76 11.20
C THR A 148 5.47 -2.13 11.51
N PRO A 149 5.24 -3.29 12.16
CA PRO A 149 3.90 -3.75 12.51
C PRO A 149 3.19 -2.75 13.43
N ASN A 150 1.86 -2.81 13.43
CA ASN A 150 1.02 -1.95 14.24
C ASN A 150 1.45 -1.90 15.72
N GLY A 151 1.49 -0.70 16.28
CA GLY A 151 1.81 -0.46 17.69
C GLY A 151 3.29 -0.61 18.09
N THR A 152 4.18 -1.03 17.16
CA THR A 152 5.61 -1.14 17.44
C THR A 152 6.28 0.22 17.48
N TRP A 153 7.20 0.41 18.44
CA TRP A 153 8.08 1.59 18.45
C TRP A 153 9.06 1.52 17.28
N HIS A 154 9.18 2.60 16.53
CA HIS A 154 10.11 2.64 15.42
C HIS A 154 10.67 4.04 15.13
N ASP A 155 11.87 4.05 14.61
CA ASP A 155 12.55 5.22 14.05
C ASP A 155 13.37 4.84 12.81
N HIS A 156 13.79 5.85 12.06
CA HIS A 156 14.52 5.68 10.80
C HIS A 156 15.62 6.71 10.70
N GLY A 157 16.68 6.39 10.00
CA GLY A 157 17.73 7.33 9.72
C GLY A 157 18.64 6.88 8.57
N VAL A 158 19.56 7.77 8.23
CA VAL A 158 20.66 7.51 7.31
C VAL A 158 21.97 7.84 8.00
N GLU A 159 22.92 6.91 7.97
CA GLU A 159 24.26 7.11 8.53
C GLU A 159 24.97 8.31 7.89
N ASP A 160 25.84 9.01 8.63
CA ASP A 160 26.63 10.15 8.13
C ASP A 160 27.44 9.83 6.88
N GLY A 161 27.99 8.62 6.79
CA GLY A 161 28.71 8.10 5.62
C GLY A 161 27.85 7.54 4.51
N GLY A 162 26.53 7.69 4.60
CA GLY A 162 25.57 7.23 3.61
C GLY A 162 25.42 8.13 2.39
N THR A 163 24.38 7.88 1.62
CA THR A 163 23.92 8.78 0.55
C THR A 163 22.47 9.14 0.80
N GLN A 164 21.92 10.11 0.10
CA GLN A 164 20.47 10.36 0.14
C GLN A 164 19.72 9.06 -0.18
N CYS A 165 18.80 8.66 0.70
CA CYS A 165 18.02 7.45 0.57
C CYS A 165 16.56 7.75 0.27
N THR A 166 15.95 6.92 -0.57
CA THR A 166 14.52 6.94 -0.84
C THR A 166 13.93 5.54 -0.69
N TRP A 167 12.71 5.47 -0.19
CA TRP A 167 11.94 4.23 -0.14
C TRP A 167 10.46 4.50 -0.32
N GLN A 168 9.76 3.52 -0.86
CA GLN A 168 8.31 3.52 -0.88
C GLN A 168 7.78 3.09 0.49
N ASP A 169 6.98 3.94 1.12
CA ASP A 169 6.16 3.57 2.28
C ASP A 169 4.82 3.01 1.82
N GLY A 170 4.37 1.93 2.45
CA GLY A 170 3.02 1.40 2.33
C GLY A 170 2.40 1.27 3.71
N LEU A 171 1.20 1.84 3.92
CA LEU A 171 0.51 1.82 5.21
C LEU A 171 -1.00 1.58 5.04
N ASP A 172 -1.61 1.07 6.10
CA ASP A 172 -3.06 0.91 6.22
C ASP A 172 -3.74 2.05 7.02
N ILE A 173 -3.13 3.24 7.06
CA ILE A 173 -3.68 4.43 7.76
C ILE A 173 -5.15 4.66 7.40
N PRO A 174 -5.56 4.66 6.12
CA PRO A 174 -6.97 4.90 5.79
C PRO A 174 -7.91 3.82 6.35
N LEU A 175 -7.44 2.56 6.47
CA LEU A 175 -8.21 1.49 7.13
C LEU A 175 -8.36 1.76 8.63
N MET A 176 -7.28 2.15 9.32
CA MET A 176 -7.33 2.47 10.75
C MET A 176 -8.23 3.68 11.01
N ASN A 177 -8.21 4.67 10.15
CA ASN A 177 -9.11 5.83 10.24
C ASN A 177 -10.58 5.44 9.97
N ALA A 178 -10.84 4.55 9.00
CA ALA A 178 -12.20 4.06 8.71
C ALA A 178 -12.80 3.24 9.87
N LEU A 179 -11.95 2.66 10.72
CA LEU A 179 -12.35 1.91 11.90
C LEU A 179 -12.29 2.73 13.20
N ASP A 180 -12.03 4.04 13.12
CA ASP A 180 -11.85 4.94 14.27
C ASP A 180 -10.82 4.44 15.30
N ALA A 181 -9.82 3.66 14.82
CA ALA A 181 -8.85 2.96 15.67
C ALA A 181 -7.44 3.57 15.65
N ASN A 182 -7.24 4.65 14.87
CA ASN A 182 -5.90 5.21 14.68
C ASN A 182 -5.45 6.05 15.89
N PHE A 183 -4.17 5.92 16.24
CA PHE A 183 -3.49 6.77 17.21
C PHE A 183 -2.04 7.01 16.80
N TYR A 184 -1.40 7.98 17.42
CA TYR A 184 0.01 8.31 17.25
C TYR A 184 0.61 8.71 18.61
N GLU A 185 1.77 8.13 18.95
CA GLU A 185 2.51 8.45 20.17
C GLU A 185 3.99 8.69 19.86
N VAL A 186 4.60 9.67 20.52
CA VAL A 186 6.03 9.96 20.47
C VAL A 186 6.74 9.24 21.61
N HIS A 187 7.88 8.62 21.32
CA HIS A 187 8.67 7.93 22.32
C HIS A 187 9.28 8.93 23.32
N PRO A 188 9.23 8.67 24.64
CA PRO A 188 9.73 9.59 25.67
C PRO A 188 11.20 9.98 25.49
N ASP A 189 12.05 9.06 25.01
CA ASP A 189 13.49 9.28 24.81
C ASP A 189 13.84 9.78 23.39
N ILE A 190 12.85 10.15 22.57
CA ILE A 190 13.01 10.63 21.19
C ILE A 190 13.65 9.59 20.26
N VAL A 191 14.69 8.88 20.69
CA VAL A 191 15.38 7.82 19.94
C VAL A 191 15.35 6.53 20.76
N GLN A 192 15.04 5.42 20.11
CA GLN A 192 15.11 4.12 20.77
C GLN A 192 16.57 3.78 21.08
N LYS A 193 16.82 3.28 22.29
CA LYS A 193 18.08 2.60 22.59
C LYS A 193 18.05 1.24 21.90
N PRO A 194 18.99 0.98 20.95
CA PRO A 194 19.07 -0.35 20.35
C PRO A 194 19.18 -1.40 21.47
N ALA A 195 18.41 -2.47 21.36
CA ALA A 195 18.59 -3.60 22.25
C ALA A 195 20.05 -4.07 22.19
N PRO A 196 20.70 -4.43 23.31
CA PRO A 196 22.05 -4.96 23.28
C PRO A 196 22.09 -6.12 22.29
N LEU A 197 23.00 -6.06 21.32
CA LEU A 197 23.23 -7.17 20.41
C LEU A 197 23.56 -8.41 21.27
N SER A 198 22.59 -9.32 21.40
CA SER A 198 22.89 -10.62 22.01
C SER A 198 23.97 -11.32 21.15
N ARG A 199 24.82 -12.15 21.77
CA ARG A 199 25.83 -12.92 21.01
C ARG A 199 25.25 -13.69 19.84
N ASP A 200 23.96 -13.97 19.86
CA ASP A 200 23.24 -14.63 18.77
C ASP A 200 22.78 -13.67 17.67
N ASN A 201 22.59 -12.38 17.96
CA ASN A 201 22.13 -11.37 17.00
C ASN A 201 23.26 -10.82 16.12
N TRP A 202 24.53 -10.81 16.58
CA TRP A 202 25.63 -10.33 15.73
C TRP A 202 25.92 -11.24 14.51
N ARG A 203 25.47 -12.51 14.55
CA ARG A 203 25.54 -13.44 13.42
C ARG A 203 24.43 -13.26 12.40
N LYS A 204 23.39 -12.50 12.73
CA LYS A 204 22.24 -12.18 11.87
C LYS A 204 22.10 -10.67 11.81
N PRO A 205 22.74 -9.97 10.85
CA PRO A 205 22.70 -8.53 10.73
C PRO A 205 21.33 -7.99 10.30
N TYR A 206 20.27 -8.77 10.41
CA TYR A 206 18.90 -8.42 10.05
C TYR A 206 17.91 -9.19 10.95
N SER A 207 16.76 -8.55 11.21
CA SER A 207 15.64 -9.22 11.87
C SER A 207 14.96 -10.18 10.90
N PRO A 208 14.82 -11.47 11.23
CA PRO A 208 14.10 -12.40 10.37
C PRO A 208 12.58 -12.12 10.31
N VAL A 209 12.05 -11.29 11.23
CA VAL A 209 10.62 -10.96 11.33
C VAL A 209 10.31 -9.64 10.66
N PHE A 210 11.22 -8.66 10.77
CA PHE A 210 10.97 -7.28 10.30
C PHE A 210 11.68 -6.92 9.00
N GLN A 211 12.65 -7.74 8.55
CA GLN A 211 13.41 -7.45 7.33
C GLN A 211 13.51 -8.68 6.42
N TYR A 212 13.13 -8.47 5.16
CA TYR A 212 13.25 -9.47 4.08
C TYR A 212 14.25 -8.96 3.05
N ARG A 213 15.35 -9.70 2.91
CA ARG A 213 16.43 -9.33 2.00
C ARG A 213 16.04 -9.54 0.55
N TRP A 214 16.32 -8.53 -0.28
CA TRP A 214 16.09 -8.60 -1.72
C TRP A 214 16.72 -9.83 -2.35
N TYR A 215 17.97 -10.16 -1.99
CA TYR A 215 18.69 -11.30 -2.55
C TYR A 215 17.90 -12.62 -2.44
N ASP A 216 17.32 -12.89 -1.30
CA ASP A 216 16.59 -14.14 -1.06
C ASP A 216 15.24 -14.15 -1.78
N ALA A 217 14.50 -13.04 -1.72
CA ALA A 217 13.23 -12.87 -2.41
C ALA A 217 13.40 -12.92 -3.93
N TYR A 218 14.44 -12.26 -4.46
CA TYR A 218 14.76 -12.26 -5.89
C TYR A 218 15.13 -13.67 -6.40
N ARG A 219 15.94 -14.43 -5.67
CA ARG A 219 16.23 -15.82 -6.02
C ARG A 219 14.98 -16.69 -6.05
N SER A 220 14.08 -16.47 -5.10
CA SER A 220 12.81 -17.20 -5.03
C SER A 220 11.91 -16.88 -6.21
N VAL A 221 11.68 -15.60 -6.52
CA VAL A 221 10.83 -15.19 -7.65
C VAL A 221 11.42 -15.62 -8.99
N LYS A 222 12.73 -15.58 -9.14
CA LYS A 222 13.42 -16.08 -10.36
C LYS A 222 13.19 -17.56 -10.60
N ARG A 223 13.09 -18.35 -9.54
CA ARG A 223 12.88 -19.80 -9.64
C ARG A 223 11.42 -20.15 -9.89
N ASN A 224 10.50 -19.44 -9.23
CA ASN A 224 9.11 -19.85 -9.10
C ASN A 224 8.13 -18.97 -9.91
N GLY A 225 8.60 -17.83 -10.46
CA GLY A 225 7.76 -16.83 -11.12
C GLY A 225 7.01 -15.91 -10.15
N PHE A 226 6.83 -16.35 -8.90
CA PHE A 226 6.13 -15.65 -7.83
C PHE A 226 6.80 -15.91 -6.47
N HIS A 227 6.84 -14.90 -5.61
CA HIS A 227 7.33 -15.03 -4.24
C HIS A 227 6.44 -14.23 -3.30
N GLU A 228 5.69 -14.90 -2.44
CA GLU A 228 4.93 -14.28 -1.36
C GLU A 228 5.84 -14.08 -0.14
N TYR A 229 5.87 -12.87 0.39
CA TYR A 229 6.52 -12.62 1.67
C TYR A 229 5.62 -13.15 2.79
N THR A 230 6.15 -14.01 3.62
CA THR A 230 5.43 -14.62 4.73
C THR A 230 6.13 -14.37 6.04
N ASN A 231 5.37 -14.27 7.13
CA ASN A 231 5.94 -14.18 8.47
C ASN A 231 6.62 -15.52 8.82
N PRO A 232 7.92 -15.54 9.10
CA PRO A 232 8.67 -16.78 9.30
C PRO A 232 8.32 -17.52 10.59
N LEU A 233 7.62 -16.86 11.53
CA LEU A 233 7.19 -17.47 12.79
C LEU A 233 5.84 -18.17 12.65
N THR A 234 4.96 -17.65 11.79
CA THR A 234 3.58 -18.15 11.66
C THR A 234 3.30 -18.83 10.33
N GLY A 235 4.13 -18.58 9.30
CA GLY A 235 3.87 -18.99 7.93
C GLY A 235 2.72 -18.22 7.25
N GLY A 236 2.08 -17.30 7.96
CA GLY A 236 1.00 -16.47 7.47
C GLY A 236 1.46 -15.15 6.85
N PRO A 237 0.53 -14.19 6.64
CA PRO A 237 0.85 -12.88 6.10
C PRO A 237 1.89 -12.14 6.94
N ILE A 238 2.66 -11.26 6.29
CA ILE A 238 3.69 -10.44 6.97
C ILE A 238 3.11 -9.53 8.05
N MET A 239 1.88 -9.05 7.86
CA MET A 239 1.12 -8.26 8.83
C MET A 239 -0.36 -8.62 8.75
N PRO A 240 -1.16 -8.38 9.81
CA PRO A 240 -2.57 -8.78 9.86
C PRO A 240 -3.42 -8.21 8.73
N THR A 241 -3.14 -6.98 8.31
CA THR A 241 -3.93 -6.20 7.35
C THR A 241 -3.29 -6.10 5.98
N MET A 242 -1.97 -6.29 5.88
CA MET A 242 -1.22 -6.11 4.64
C MET A 242 -0.36 -7.33 4.31
N GLY A 243 -0.38 -7.70 3.03
CA GLY A 243 0.52 -8.68 2.42
C GLY A 243 1.45 -8.03 1.42
N ALA A 244 2.49 -8.76 1.02
CA ALA A 244 3.38 -8.36 -0.05
C ALA A 244 3.89 -9.56 -0.85
N HIS A 245 4.23 -9.32 -2.12
CA HIS A 245 4.80 -10.35 -2.99
C HIS A 245 5.65 -9.75 -4.10
N LEU A 246 6.44 -10.61 -4.75
CA LEU A 246 7.11 -10.32 -6.01
C LEU A 246 6.49 -11.15 -7.13
N GLU A 247 6.34 -10.54 -8.31
CA GLU A 247 5.93 -11.20 -9.55
C GLU A 247 7.03 -11.06 -10.61
N LEU A 248 7.42 -12.17 -11.25
CA LEU A 248 8.29 -12.17 -12.41
C LEU A 248 7.44 -12.09 -13.69
N ILE A 249 7.61 -11.02 -14.44
CA ILE A 249 6.90 -10.78 -15.69
C ILE A 249 7.86 -10.98 -16.86
N GLN A 250 7.60 -12.01 -17.68
CA GLN A 250 8.39 -12.32 -18.89
C GLN A 250 7.53 -12.30 -20.16
N LYS A 251 6.22 -12.45 -20.00
CA LYS A 251 5.21 -12.41 -21.06
C LYS A 251 3.90 -11.91 -20.48
N ALA A 252 2.93 -11.62 -21.33
CA ALA A 252 1.58 -11.32 -20.85
C ALA A 252 1.00 -12.48 -20.04
N ASN A 253 0.46 -12.18 -18.85
CA ASN A 253 -0.31 -13.12 -18.05
C ASN A 253 -1.81 -13.05 -18.40
N ASP A 254 -2.58 -14.02 -17.93
CA ASP A 254 -4.01 -14.04 -18.11
C ASP A 254 -4.70 -12.96 -17.27
N PRO A 255 -5.78 -12.35 -17.76
CA PRO A 255 -6.50 -11.34 -17.01
C PRO A 255 -7.24 -11.96 -15.82
N LYS A 256 -7.17 -11.27 -14.68
CA LYS A 256 -7.82 -11.67 -13.41
C LYS A 256 -8.40 -10.45 -12.71
N ARG A 257 -9.34 -10.68 -11.79
CA ARG A 257 -9.83 -9.67 -10.84
C ARG A 257 -10.14 -10.30 -9.49
N HIS A 258 -10.00 -9.53 -8.44
CA HIS A 258 -10.36 -9.93 -7.08
C HIS A 258 -10.74 -8.71 -6.22
N THR A 259 -11.28 -8.93 -5.04
CA THR A 259 -11.75 -7.86 -4.15
C THR A 259 -10.65 -7.21 -3.31
N GLY A 260 -9.38 -7.45 -3.57
CA GLY A 260 -8.28 -6.75 -2.91
C GLY A 260 -7.78 -5.56 -3.72
N ASN A 261 -7.16 -4.61 -3.05
CA ASN A 261 -6.45 -3.49 -3.65
C ASN A 261 -4.96 -3.79 -3.70
N LEU A 262 -4.32 -3.47 -4.82
CA LEU A 262 -2.91 -3.74 -5.06
C LEU A 262 -2.18 -2.43 -5.38
N ILE A 263 -1.00 -2.25 -4.79
CA ILE A 263 -0.07 -1.19 -5.14
C ILE A 263 1.23 -1.84 -5.56
N TYR A 264 1.60 -1.62 -6.81
CA TYR A 264 2.80 -2.15 -7.44
C TYR A 264 3.90 -1.11 -7.50
N GLN A 265 5.15 -1.55 -7.30
CA GLN A 265 6.34 -0.83 -7.70
C GLN A 265 7.15 -1.70 -8.66
N VAL A 266 7.65 -1.11 -9.74
CA VAL A 266 8.55 -1.80 -10.64
C VAL A 266 9.93 -1.91 -10.00
N ALA A 267 10.24 -3.10 -9.46
CA ALA A 267 11.50 -3.34 -8.77
C ALA A 267 12.68 -3.44 -9.77
N SER A 268 12.44 -3.96 -10.98
CA SER A 268 13.41 -3.98 -12.06
C SER A 268 12.74 -4.20 -13.42
N GLY A 269 13.38 -3.71 -14.48
CA GLY A 269 12.92 -3.91 -15.86
C GLY A 269 11.86 -2.91 -16.30
N HIS A 270 11.15 -3.25 -17.37
CA HIS A 270 10.08 -2.44 -17.97
C HIS A 270 9.00 -3.34 -18.57
N GLY A 271 7.81 -2.79 -18.76
CA GLY A 271 6.69 -3.55 -19.32
C GLY A 271 5.42 -2.72 -19.31
N TRP A 272 4.29 -3.39 -19.24
CA TRP A 272 3.00 -2.76 -19.30
C TRP A 272 1.97 -3.48 -18.40
N SER A 273 0.92 -2.75 -18.03
CA SER A 273 -0.26 -3.29 -17.37
C SER A 273 -1.52 -2.78 -18.07
N GLU A 274 -2.43 -3.66 -18.37
CA GLU A 274 -3.79 -3.31 -18.79
C GLU A 274 -4.70 -3.46 -17.58
N ILE A 275 -5.42 -2.39 -17.22
CA ILE A 275 -6.24 -2.30 -16.02
C ILE A 275 -7.59 -1.70 -16.41
N GLY A 276 -8.68 -2.38 -16.08
CA GLY A 276 -10.04 -2.01 -16.47
C GLY A 276 -10.66 -2.99 -17.47
N ASP A 277 -11.64 -2.55 -18.27
CA ASP A 277 -12.24 -3.40 -19.30
C ASP A 277 -11.15 -3.87 -20.29
N MET A 278 -11.01 -5.18 -20.44
CA MET A 278 -10.00 -5.77 -21.32
C MET A 278 -10.19 -5.42 -22.81
N ARG A 279 -11.34 -4.80 -23.16
CA ARG A 279 -11.65 -4.31 -24.53
C ARG A 279 -11.36 -2.82 -24.72
N GLY A 280 -11.01 -2.07 -23.67
CA GLY A 280 -10.81 -0.62 -23.72
C GLY A 280 -10.29 -0.02 -22.41
N GLY A 281 -9.74 -0.84 -21.51
CA GLY A 281 -9.12 -0.41 -20.27
C GLY A 281 -7.85 0.42 -20.48
N GLN A 282 -7.37 1.02 -19.41
CA GLN A 282 -6.13 1.79 -19.43
C GLN A 282 -4.93 0.87 -19.58
N ARG A 283 -4.04 1.22 -20.51
CA ARG A 283 -2.72 0.60 -20.64
C ARG A 283 -1.66 1.52 -20.05
N PHE A 284 -0.96 1.02 -19.04
CA PHE A 284 0.18 1.67 -18.40
C PHE A 284 1.48 1.06 -18.91
N GLU A 285 2.30 1.86 -19.54
CA GLU A 285 3.70 1.51 -19.83
C GLU A 285 4.54 1.95 -18.62
N TRP A 286 5.27 1.03 -18.01
CA TRP A 286 6.05 1.30 -16.81
C TRP A 286 7.49 0.85 -16.95
N GLU A 287 8.34 1.50 -16.18
CA GLU A 287 9.78 1.25 -16.06
C GLU A 287 10.20 1.23 -14.58
N GLU A 288 11.42 0.85 -14.29
CA GLU A 288 11.95 0.71 -12.93
C GLU A 288 11.64 1.94 -12.04
N LYS A 289 11.22 1.68 -10.81
CA LYS A 289 10.75 2.63 -9.77
C LYS A 289 9.39 3.28 -10.03
N ASP A 290 8.74 3.05 -11.17
CA ASP A 290 7.36 3.49 -11.36
C ASP A 290 6.45 2.78 -10.36
N ILE A 291 5.42 3.49 -9.87
CA ILE A 291 4.43 2.96 -8.94
C ILE A 291 3.05 3.07 -9.58
N PHE A 292 2.24 2.03 -9.48
CA PHE A 292 0.85 2.05 -9.97
C PHE A 292 -0.08 1.25 -9.08
N CYS A 293 -1.38 1.49 -9.21
CA CYS A 293 -2.37 0.77 -8.43
C CYS A 293 -3.41 0.05 -9.28
N VAL A 294 -3.87 -1.07 -8.76
CA VAL A 294 -5.00 -1.87 -9.26
C VAL A 294 -6.09 -1.87 -8.20
N PRO A 295 -7.21 -1.18 -8.44
CA PRO A 295 -8.32 -1.16 -7.49
C PRO A 295 -9.05 -2.51 -7.41
N SER A 296 -9.70 -2.73 -6.26
CA SER A 296 -10.56 -3.88 -6.01
C SER A 296 -11.55 -4.13 -7.15
N TRP A 297 -11.70 -5.39 -7.55
CA TRP A 297 -12.63 -5.88 -8.57
C TRP A 297 -12.42 -5.36 -10.00
N VAL A 298 -11.39 -4.55 -10.23
CA VAL A 298 -11.00 -4.09 -11.57
C VAL A 298 -10.19 -5.18 -12.25
N PRO A 299 -10.56 -5.64 -13.46
CA PRO A 299 -9.77 -6.61 -14.21
C PRO A 299 -8.39 -6.06 -14.54
N TYR A 300 -7.37 -6.90 -14.48
CA TYR A 300 -6.01 -6.50 -14.81
C TYR A 300 -5.16 -7.65 -15.31
N ARG A 301 -4.14 -7.30 -16.09
CA ARG A 301 -3.03 -8.18 -16.48
C ARG A 301 -1.75 -7.39 -16.68
N HIS A 302 -0.63 -8.08 -16.57
CA HIS A 302 0.70 -7.52 -16.79
C HIS A 302 1.37 -8.22 -17.98
N GLY A 303 2.30 -7.53 -18.63
CA GLY A 303 3.13 -8.11 -19.66
C GLY A 303 4.44 -7.37 -19.83
N SER A 304 5.42 -8.07 -20.35
CA SER A 304 6.72 -7.50 -20.72
C SER A 304 7.26 -8.22 -21.96
N GLY A 305 8.03 -7.52 -22.77
CA GLY A 305 8.83 -8.09 -23.87
C GLY A 305 10.21 -8.55 -23.41
N SER A 306 10.56 -8.33 -22.15
CA SER A 306 11.80 -8.74 -21.49
C SER A 306 11.50 -9.16 -20.06
N GLU A 307 12.53 -9.45 -19.28
CA GLU A 307 12.32 -9.78 -17.87
C GLU A 307 12.08 -8.51 -17.04
N ALA A 308 11.03 -8.52 -16.23
CA ALA A 308 10.75 -7.50 -15.24
C ALA A 308 10.29 -8.13 -13.91
N VAL A 309 10.55 -7.46 -12.79
CA VAL A 309 10.07 -7.87 -11.46
C VAL A 309 9.23 -6.75 -10.89
N LEU A 310 8.01 -7.08 -10.52
CA LEU A 310 7.09 -6.21 -9.81
C LEU A 310 7.08 -6.57 -8.32
N PHE A 311 7.30 -5.58 -7.47
CA PHE A 311 6.96 -5.66 -6.05
C PHE A 311 5.53 -5.19 -5.87
N CYS A 312 4.75 -5.90 -5.08
CA CYS A 312 3.37 -5.54 -4.75
C CYS A 312 3.15 -5.60 -3.24
N PHE A 313 2.46 -4.62 -2.69
CA PHE A 313 1.80 -4.77 -1.40
C PHE A 313 0.29 -4.55 -1.56
N ASN A 314 -0.49 -5.13 -0.63
CA ASN A 314 -1.92 -5.31 -0.80
C ASN A 314 -2.66 -5.44 0.54
N ASP A 315 -3.99 -5.33 0.50
CA ASP A 315 -4.89 -5.54 1.64
C ASP A 315 -5.54 -6.94 1.67
N LEU A 316 -5.01 -7.90 0.90
CA LEU A 316 -5.56 -9.26 0.83
C LEU A 316 -5.68 -9.97 2.18
N PRO A 317 -4.74 -9.81 3.13
CA PRO A 317 -4.90 -10.39 4.46
C PRO A 317 -6.15 -9.89 5.18
N ALA A 318 -6.41 -8.57 5.16
CA ALA A 318 -7.63 -8.00 5.74
C ALA A 318 -8.88 -8.53 5.03
N MET A 319 -8.88 -8.58 3.69
CA MET A 319 -10.00 -9.11 2.90
C MET A 319 -10.30 -10.56 3.22
N ARG A 320 -9.28 -11.39 3.43
CA ARG A 320 -9.43 -12.80 3.82
C ARG A 320 -9.93 -12.94 5.26
N ALA A 321 -9.34 -12.20 6.19
CA ALA A 321 -9.73 -12.23 7.61
C ALA A 321 -11.20 -11.83 7.82
N LEU A 322 -11.69 -10.88 7.01
CA LEU A 322 -13.08 -10.41 7.05
C LEU A 322 -14.02 -11.24 6.16
N SER A 323 -13.54 -12.32 5.52
CA SER A 323 -14.32 -13.16 4.58
C SER A 323 -14.87 -12.38 3.37
N LEU A 324 -14.19 -11.32 2.94
CA LEU A 324 -14.56 -10.48 1.81
C LEU A 324 -13.82 -10.83 0.52
N TYR A 325 -12.85 -11.75 0.58
CA TYR A 325 -12.06 -12.12 -0.59
C TYR A 325 -12.90 -12.88 -1.61
N ARG A 326 -12.90 -12.39 -2.84
CA ARG A 326 -13.47 -13.03 -4.02
C ARG A 326 -12.49 -12.88 -5.17
N GLU A 327 -12.44 -13.87 -6.03
CA GLU A 327 -11.57 -13.92 -7.21
C GLU A 327 -12.37 -14.44 -8.42
N GLN A 328 -12.01 -13.96 -9.60
CA GLN A 328 -12.59 -14.40 -10.87
C GLN A 328 -11.59 -14.21 -12.00
N THR A 329 -11.47 -15.18 -12.90
CA THR A 329 -10.86 -14.99 -14.22
C THR A 329 -11.68 -13.94 -14.99
N ALA A 330 -11.03 -12.97 -15.59
CA ALA A 330 -11.67 -11.82 -16.23
C ALA A 330 -11.75 -11.96 -17.76
#